data_494adfa7d3cb9ce90473b669d473bcc6
#
_entry.id   494adfa7d3cb9ce90473b669d473bcc6
#
_cell.length_a   1.000
_cell.length_b   1.000
_cell.length_c   1.000
_cell.angle_alpha   90.00
_cell.angle_beta   90.00
_cell.angle_gamma   90.00
#
_symmetry.space_group_name_H-M   'P 1'
#
loop_
_entity.id
_entity.type
_entity.pdbx_description
1 polymer ?
#
loop_
_entity_poly.entity_id
_entity_poly.type
_entity_poly.pdbx_seq_one_letter_code
_entity_poly.pdbx_strand_id
1 'polypeptide(L)'
;MQLSKEIFSFFKDLKKNNNRDWFTDHKSHFKSLEQQVKTFGEQLKDQLNTHDSIDRFKVFRIYRDVRFSKDKTPFKTHFGLTWHRTKPHYRGGYYLHLSPGNNFLACGFWDPNPADLKRIRQEIDIDGEEYRSILSKKTFNSVWGELQGEAVKTAPKGYAKDHPAIDLLRFKQHIVMIRYTAAEACAPDFMNRLDAALKAVRPFVDYMSAVLTTNADGESLV
;
A
#
# COMPACT_ATOMS: atom_id res chain seq x y z
N MET A 1 -17.43 -9.34 6.52
CA MET A 1 -17.59 -10.20 5.29
C MET A 1 -16.32 -10.99 5.10
N GLN A 2 -16.40 -12.24 4.58
CA GLN A 2 -15.25 -13.12 4.34
C GLN A 2 -14.98 -13.23 2.83
N LEU A 3 -13.71 -13.24 2.43
CA LEU A 3 -13.30 -13.46 1.04
C LEU A 3 -13.36 -14.96 0.69
N SER A 4 -13.89 -15.29 -0.51
CA SER A 4 -13.98 -16.67 -0.99
C SER A 4 -12.63 -17.21 -1.47
N LYS A 5 -12.38 -18.51 -1.24
CA LYS A 5 -11.25 -19.24 -1.83
C LYS A 5 -11.31 -19.28 -3.36
N GLU A 6 -12.50 -19.11 -3.93
CA GLU A 6 -12.72 -19.08 -5.39
C GLU A 6 -11.97 -17.94 -6.08
N ILE A 7 -11.70 -16.82 -5.38
CA ILE A 7 -10.85 -15.73 -5.89
C ILE A 7 -9.49 -16.27 -6.35
N PHE A 8 -8.87 -17.09 -5.50
CA PHE A 8 -7.54 -17.64 -5.79
C PHE A 8 -7.58 -18.74 -6.85
N SER A 9 -8.63 -19.58 -6.85
CA SER A 9 -8.83 -20.61 -7.87
C SER A 9 -9.02 -19.96 -9.24
N PHE A 10 -9.89 -18.96 -9.35
CA PHE A 10 -10.12 -18.22 -10.58
C PHE A 10 -8.82 -17.64 -11.16
N PHE A 11 -8.00 -16.97 -10.34
CA PHE A 11 -6.75 -16.41 -10.81
C PHE A 11 -5.68 -17.46 -11.16
N LYS A 12 -5.70 -18.65 -10.53
CA LYS A 12 -4.86 -19.77 -10.96
C LYS A 12 -5.23 -20.25 -12.36
N ASP A 13 -6.53 -20.35 -12.64
CA ASP A 13 -7.03 -20.81 -13.94
C ASP A 13 -6.86 -19.72 -15.01
N LEU A 14 -7.11 -18.46 -14.68
CA LEU A 14 -6.82 -17.33 -15.56
C LEU A 14 -5.32 -17.25 -15.90
N LYS A 15 -4.42 -17.54 -14.98
CA LYS A 15 -2.97 -17.54 -15.25
C LYS A 15 -2.57 -18.58 -16.30
N LYS A 16 -3.25 -19.75 -16.34
CA LYS A 16 -3.02 -20.81 -17.34
C LYS A 16 -3.65 -20.46 -18.69
N ASN A 17 -4.74 -19.69 -18.69
CA ASN A 17 -5.58 -19.40 -19.85
C ASN A 17 -5.74 -17.88 -20.07
N ASN A 18 -4.65 -17.11 -19.98
CA ASN A 18 -4.73 -15.65 -20.02
C ASN A 18 -4.91 -15.11 -21.44
N ASN A 19 -6.11 -15.32 -21.99
CA ASN A 19 -6.55 -14.83 -23.29
C ASN A 19 -7.99 -14.32 -23.22
N ARG A 20 -8.44 -13.65 -24.28
CA ARG A 20 -9.75 -12.97 -24.32
C ARG A 20 -10.91 -13.94 -24.38
N ASP A 21 -10.77 -15.04 -25.13
CA ASP A 21 -11.85 -16.01 -25.34
C ASP A 21 -12.20 -16.70 -24.02
N TRP A 22 -11.19 -17.26 -23.35
CA TRP A 22 -11.37 -17.87 -22.03
C TRP A 22 -12.00 -16.88 -21.03
N PHE A 23 -11.51 -15.63 -21.01
CA PHE A 23 -12.04 -14.62 -20.07
C PHE A 23 -13.49 -14.25 -20.40
N THR A 24 -13.88 -14.23 -21.69
CA THR A 24 -15.26 -13.95 -22.10
C THR A 24 -16.21 -15.00 -21.55
N ASP A 25 -15.84 -16.28 -21.64
CA ASP A 25 -16.64 -17.39 -21.12
C ASP A 25 -16.76 -17.38 -19.59
N HIS A 26 -15.74 -16.85 -18.89
CA HIS A 26 -15.69 -16.81 -17.42
C HIS A 26 -16.00 -15.42 -16.83
N LYS A 27 -16.44 -14.47 -17.65
CA LYS A 27 -16.63 -13.06 -17.25
C LYS A 27 -17.73 -12.89 -16.18
N SER A 28 -18.79 -13.67 -16.23
CA SER A 28 -19.86 -13.63 -15.23
C SER A 28 -19.35 -14.05 -13.85
N HIS A 29 -18.56 -15.13 -13.79
CA HIS A 29 -17.91 -15.59 -12.56
C HIS A 29 -16.92 -14.53 -12.02
N PHE A 30 -16.06 -13.97 -12.89
CA PHE A 30 -15.18 -12.86 -12.49
C PHE A 30 -15.97 -11.69 -11.88
N LYS A 31 -17.10 -11.31 -12.48
CA LYS A 31 -17.91 -10.20 -11.99
C LYS A 31 -18.52 -10.46 -10.62
N SER A 32 -18.93 -11.69 -10.34
CA SER A 32 -19.38 -12.10 -9.01
C SER A 32 -18.26 -11.96 -7.96
N LEU A 33 -17.05 -12.45 -8.27
CA LEU A 33 -15.88 -12.32 -7.39
C LEU A 33 -15.46 -10.86 -7.22
N GLU A 34 -15.48 -10.07 -8.29
CA GLU A 34 -15.17 -8.63 -8.23
C GLU A 34 -16.16 -7.90 -7.32
N GLN A 35 -17.44 -8.23 -7.38
CA GLN A 35 -18.46 -7.65 -6.51
C GLN A 35 -18.23 -8.01 -5.04
N GLN A 36 -17.88 -9.26 -4.75
CA GLN A 36 -17.53 -9.69 -3.40
C GLN A 36 -16.34 -8.88 -2.84
N VAL A 37 -15.28 -8.70 -3.65
CA VAL A 37 -14.09 -7.93 -3.26
C VAL A 37 -14.42 -6.45 -3.08
N LYS A 38 -15.30 -5.88 -3.91
CA LYS A 38 -15.79 -4.50 -3.74
C LYS A 38 -16.55 -4.33 -2.43
N THR A 39 -17.49 -5.22 -2.13
CA THR A 39 -18.24 -5.16 -0.87
C THR A 39 -17.32 -5.28 0.35
N PHE A 40 -16.33 -6.18 0.29
CA PHE A 40 -15.30 -6.31 1.32
C PHE A 40 -14.53 -5.00 1.51
N GLY A 41 -14.11 -4.37 0.41
CA GLY A 41 -13.33 -3.14 0.45
C GLY A 41 -14.11 -1.92 0.95
N GLU A 42 -15.41 -1.82 0.63
CA GLU A 42 -16.29 -0.77 1.19
C GLU A 42 -16.50 -0.97 2.70
N GLN A 43 -16.76 -2.19 3.15
CA GLN A 43 -16.89 -2.48 4.59
C GLN A 43 -15.60 -2.14 5.35
N LEU A 44 -14.42 -2.46 4.78
CA LEU A 44 -13.15 -2.05 5.39
C LEU A 44 -12.98 -0.53 5.38
N LYS A 45 -13.43 0.17 4.33
CA LYS A 45 -13.42 1.65 4.29
C LYS A 45 -14.26 2.24 5.43
N ASP A 46 -15.47 1.71 5.63
CA ASP A 46 -16.34 2.17 6.73
C ASP A 46 -15.68 1.95 8.09
N GLN A 47 -15.05 0.79 8.29
CA GLN A 47 -14.31 0.49 9.51
C GLN A 47 -13.10 1.42 9.70
N LEU A 48 -12.33 1.67 8.65
CA LEU A 48 -11.20 2.61 8.68
C LEU A 48 -11.64 4.03 9.03
N ASN A 49 -12.78 4.49 8.53
CA ASN A 49 -13.31 5.81 8.82
C ASN A 49 -13.75 6.00 10.28
N THR A 50 -13.72 4.97 11.12
CA THR A 50 -13.89 5.11 12.58
C THR A 50 -12.63 5.65 13.28
N HIS A 51 -11.47 5.60 12.63
CA HIS A 51 -10.18 6.00 13.23
C HIS A 51 -9.20 6.66 12.25
N ASP A 52 -9.53 6.76 10.96
CA ASP A 52 -8.79 7.49 9.92
C ASP A 52 -9.78 8.30 9.08
N SER A 53 -9.31 8.99 8.04
CA SER A 53 -10.13 9.72 7.09
C SER A 53 -9.84 9.21 5.67
N ILE A 54 -10.76 8.39 5.13
CA ILE A 54 -10.65 7.77 3.82
C ILE A 54 -11.73 8.34 2.90
N ASP A 55 -11.33 9.10 1.90
CA ASP A 55 -12.27 9.68 0.94
C ASP A 55 -12.63 8.70 -0.18
N ARG A 56 -11.67 7.91 -0.66
CA ARG A 56 -11.84 7.07 -1.83
C ARG A 56 -11.31 5.66 -1.65
N PHE A 57 -12.17 4.70 -1.98
CA PHE A 57 -11.81 3.30 -2.20
C PHE A 57 -11.87 2.95 -3.69
N LYS A 58 -10.99 2.08 -4.15
CA LYS A 58 -10.97 1.61 -5.54
C LYS A 58 -10.45 0.19 -5.64
N VAL A 59 -11.12 -0.64 -6.45
CA VAL A 59 -10.57 -1.90 -6.99
C VAL A 59 -10.00 -1.61 -8.37
N PHE A 60 -8.74 -2.00 -8.62
CA PHE A 60 -8.11 -1.82 -9.92
C PHE A 60 -8.74 -2.75 -10.96
N ARG A 61 -8.94 -2.24 -12.17
CA ARG A 61 -9.43 -3.03 -13.31
C ARG A 61 -8.51 -4.22 -13.60
N ILE A 62 -9.11 -5.33 -14.04
CA ILE A 62 -8.38 -6.55 -14.38
C ILE A 62 -7.52 -6.39 -15.64
N TYR A 63 -7.90 -5.51 -16.56
CA TYR A 63 -7.18 -5.29 -17.81
C TYR A 63 -5.79 -4.71 -17.57
N ARG A 64 -4.79 -5.25 -18.27
CA ARG A 64 -3.44 -4.71 -18.30
C ARG A 64 -3.31 -3.66 -19.40
N ASP A 65 -2.46 -2.66 -19.16
CA ASP A 65 -1.95 -1.82 -20.23
C ASP A 65 -0.69 -2.50 -20.81
N VAL A 66 -0.86 -3.09 -21.99
CA VAL A 66 0.20 -3.88 -22.63
C VAL A 66 0.89 -3.16 -23.80
N ARG A 67 0.59 -1.86 -24.00
CA ARG A 67 1.13 -1.07 -25.13
C ARG A 67 2.64 -1.13 -25.20
N PHE A 68 3.31 -0.92 -24.06
CA PHE A 68 4.77 -0.89 -23.94
C PHE A 68 5.35 -2.13 -23.25
N SER A 69 4.53 -3.16 -22.93
CA SER A 69 4.98 -4.37 -22.26
C SER A 69 5.46 -5.40 -23.28
N LYS A 70 6.55 -6.13 -22.94
CA LYS A 70 6.98 -7.32 -23.68
C LYS A 70 5.97 -8.47 -23.49
N ASP A 71 5.44 -8.63 -22.29
CA ASP A 71 4.37 -9.56 -21.98
C ASP A 71 3.02 -8.99 -22.42
N LYS A 72 2.39 -9.63 -23.41
CA LYS A 72 1.13 -9.21 -24.03
C LYS A 72 -0.11 -9.87 -23.41
N THR A 73 0.01 -10.63 -22.31
CA THR A 73 -1.15 -11.20 -21.63
C THR A 73 -2.12 -10.09 -21.20
N PRO A 74 -3.42 -10.19 -21.56
CA PRO A 74 -4.35 -9.06 -21.47
C PRO A 74 -4.86 -8.77 -20.03
N PHE A 75 -4.77 -9.74 -19.11
CA PHE A 75 -5.38 -9.64 -17.80
C PHE A 75 -4.37 -9.76 -16.67
N LYS A 76 -4.63 -9.04 -15.58
CA LYS A 76 -3.95 -9.24 -14.29
C LYS A 76 -4.46 -10.51 -13.64
N THR A 77 -3.60 -11.19 -12.89
CA THR A 77 -3.94 -12.41 -12.14
C THR A 77 -4.08 -12.15 -10.64
N HIS A 78 -4.61 -10.97 -10.30
CA HIS A 78 -4.82 -10.51 -8.93
C HIS A 78 -5.90 -9.45 -8.85
N PHE A 79 -6.48 -9.27 -7.67
CA PHE A 79 -7.14 -8.04 -7.29
C PHE A 79 -6.16 -7.12 -6.58
N GLY A 80 -6.17 -5.83 -6.95
CA GLY A 80 -5.54 -4.77 -6.21
C GLY A 80 -6.62 -3.82 -5.69
N LEU A 81 -6.60 -3.55 -4.39
CA LEU A 81 -7.53 -2.65 -3.71
C LEU A 81 -6.73 -1.50 -3.11
N THR A 82 -7.25 -0.29 -3.18
CA THR A 82 -6.61 0.88 -2.57
C THR A 82 -7.60 1.75 -1.83
N TRP A 83 -7.18 2.25 -0.67
CA TRP A 83 -7.90 3.23 0.14
C TRP A 83 -7.03 4.48 0.23
N HIS A 84 -7.56 5.60 -0.26
CA HIS A 84 -6.88 6.88 -0.27
C HIS A 84 -7.33 7.71 0.93
N ARG A 85 -6.37 8.23 1.66
CA ARG A 85 -6.62 9.18 2.74
C ARG A 85 -7.06 10.53 2.18
N THR A 86 -7.89 11.26 2.92
CA THR A 86 -8.54 12.50 2.50
C THR A 86 -7.52 13.62 2.31
N LYS A 87 -7.33 14.04 1.06
CA LYS A 87 -6.46 15.16 0.71
C LYS A 87 -7.17 16.51 0.92
N PRO A 88 -6.43 17.61 1.11
CA PRO A 88 -4.96 17.72 1.11
C PRO A 88 -4.29 17.35 2.43
N HIS A 89 -5.02 17.32 3.56
CA HIS A 89 -4.47 17.19 4.91
C HIS A 89 -3.84 15.82 5.19
N TYR A 90 -4.39 14.74 4.63
CA TYR A 90 -3.86 13.39 4.83
C TYR A 90 -3.21 12.88 3.55
N ARG A 91 -1.97 12.43 3.68
CA ARG A 91 -1.17 11.92 2.57
C ARG A 91 -0.96 10.41 2.71
N GLY A 92 -0.58 9.78 1.62
CA GLY A 92 -0.41 8.33 1.56
C GLY A 92 -1.72 7.57 1.37
N GLY A 93 -1.68 6.27 1.65
CA GLY A 93 -2.84 5.39 1.51
C GLY A 93 -2.47 3.94 1.78
N TYR A 94 -3.45 3.07 1.60
CA TYR A 94 -3.39 1.65 1.90
C TYR A 94 -3.65 0.84 0.64
N TYR A 95 -2.95 -0.27 0.48
CA TYR A 95 -3.07 -1.14 -0.67
C TYR A 95 -3.10 -2.61 -0.24
N LEU A 96 -4.14 -3.33 -0.67
CA LEU A 96 -4.26 -4.77 -0.49
C LEU A 96 -4.11 -5.48 -1.83
N HIS A 97 -3.21 -6.45 -1.90
CA HIS A 97 -2.99 -7.31 -3.05
C HIS A 97 -3.48 -8.73 -2.75
N LEU A 98 -4.34 -9.26 -3.60
CA LEU A 98 -4.90 -10.62 -3.49
C LEU A 98 -4.57 -11.40 -4.75
N SER A 99 -3.61 -12.32 -4.65
CA SER A 99 -3.13 -13.15 -5.76
C SER A 99 -2.74 -14.54 -5.27
N PRO A 100 -2.87 -15.60 -6.07
CA PRO A 100 -2.37 -16.91 -5.69
C PRO A 100 -0.88 -16.87 -5.33
N GLY A 101 -0.56 -17.14 -4.05
CA GLY A 101 0.81 -17.19 -3.53
C GLY A 101 1.48 -15.84 -3.26
N ASN A 102 0.79 -14.71 -3.45
CA ASN A 102 1.33 -13.39 -3.16
C ASN A 102 0.23 -12.45 -2.66
N ASN A 103 -0.14 -12.56 -1.38
CA ASN A 103 -1.10 -11.67 -0.75
C ASN A 103 -0.35 -10.75 0.22
N PHE A 104 -0.62 -9.46 0.17
CA PHE A 104 0.00 -8.50 1.06
C PHE A 104 -0.84 -7.25 1.26
N LEU A 105 -0.72 -6.68 2.43
CA LEU A 105 -1.14 -5.32 2.76
C LEU A 105 0.10 -4.43 2.74
N ALA A 106 0.05 -3.33 2.02
CA ALA A 106 1.11 -2.32 1.98
C ALA A 106 0.57 -0.95 2.36
N CYS A 107 1.43 -0.14 2.95
CA CYS A 107 1.11 1.21 3.37
C CYS A 107 2.30 2.14 3.14
N GLY A 108 2.02 3.42 2.88
CA GLY A 108 3.03 4.46 2.79
C GLY A 108 3.07 5.16 1.44
N PHE A 109 4.30 5.49 0.99
CA PHE A 109 4.58 6.37 -0.15
C PHE A 109 5.41 5.61 -1.18
N TRP A 110 4.73 4.98 -2.14
CA TRP A 110 5.34 4.10 -3.14
C TRP A 110 6.18 4.87 -4.16
N ASP A 111 5.67 5.98 -4.66
CA ASP A 111 6.30 6.78 -5.71
C ASP A 111 6.10 8.27 -5.39
N PRO A 112 6.78 8.79 -4.35
CA PRO A 112 6.73 10.20 -4.04
C PRO A 112 7.33 10.99 -5.20
N ASN A 113 6.69 12.08 -5.61
CA ASN A 113 7.26 12.97 -6.60
C ASN A 113 8.56 13.62 -6.06
N PRO A 114 9.40 14.21 -6.93
CA PRO A 114 10.69 14.77 -6.51
C PRO A 114 10.58 15.83 -5.40
N ALA A 115 9.52 16.63 -5.36
CA ALA A 115 9.31 17.64 -4.33
C ALA A 115 8.98 16.99 -2.98
N ASP A 116 8.06 16.01 -2.97
CA ASP A 116 7.71 15.24 -1.78
C ASP A 116 8.94 14.50 -1.22
N LEU A 117 9.70 13.81 -2.09
CA LEU A 117 10.90 13.09 -1.66
C LEU A 117 11.97 14.03 -1.10
N LYS A 118 12.12 15.22 -1.70
CA LYS A 118 13.02 16.25 -1.18
C LYS A 118 12.58 16.72 0.20
N ARG A 119 11.27 16.99 0.39
CA ARG A 119 10.74 17.44 1.68
C ARG A 119 10.88 16.38 2.78
N ILE A 120 10.62 15.09 2.46
CA ILE A 120 10.85 13.98 3.39
C ILE A 120 12.33 13.91 3.82
N ARG A 121 13.27 14.04 2.88
CA ARG A 121 14.70 14.03 3.20
C ARG A 121 15.14 15.22 4.03
N GLN A 122 14.60 16.39 3.78
CA GLN A 122 14.86 17.57 4.62
C GLN A 122 14.41 17.36 6.06
N GLU A 123 13.25 16.76 6.26
CA GLU A 123 12.76 16.43 7.61
C GLU A 123 13.66 15.41 8.31
N ILE A 124 14.06 14.35 7.62
CA ILE A 124 15.00 13.33 8.15
C ILE A 124 16.37 13.95 8.47
N ASP A 125 16.82 14.92 7.72
CA ASP A 125 18.07 15.66 7.94
C ASP A 125 17.98 16.53 9.22
N ILE A 126 16.82 17.16 9.44
CA ILE A 126 16.55 18.01 10.63
C ILE A 126 16.39 17.14 11.88
N ASP A 127 15.50 16.14 11.83
CA ASP A 127 15.21 15.23 12.94
C ASP A 127 14.92 13.79 12.48
N GLY A 128 15.98 13.06 12.16
CA GLY A 128 15.89 11.65 11.82
C GLY A 128 15.50 10.76 13.00
N GLU A 129 15.71 11.21 14.22
CA GLU A 129 15.39 10.44 15.44
C GLU A 129 13.89 10.38 15.70
N GLU A 130 13.12 11.41 15.41
CA GLU A 130 11.68 11.35 15.46
C GLU A 130 11.15 10.23 14.53
N TYR A 131 11.62 10.22 13.29
CA TYR A 131 11.22 9.17 12.33
C TYR A 131 11.62 7.77 12.82
N ARG A 132 12.84 7.59 13.36
CA ARG A 132 13.29 6.32 13.96
C ARG A 132 12.40 5.91 15.13
N SER A 133 12.03 6.84 15.99
CA SER A 133 11.19 6.57 17.16
C SER A 133 9.85 6.00 16.77
N ILE A 134 9.25 6.50 15.68
CA ILE A 134 7.98 6.00 15.13
C ILE A 134 8.14 4.57 14.61
N LEU A 135 9.18 4.30 13.82
CA LEU A 135 9.43 2.97 13.24
C LEU A 135 9.79 1.92 14.30
N SER A 136 10.44 2.32 15.38
CA SER A 136 10.87 1.45 16.48
C SER A 136 9.78 1.18 17.53
N LYS A 137 8.67 1.94 17.54
CA LYS A 137 7.57 1.69 18.48
C LYS A 137 7.11 0.23 18.38
N LYS A 138 7.00 -0.45 19.53
CA LYS A 138 6.61 -1.86 19.60
C LYS A 138 5.32 -2.16 18.84
N THR A 139 4.32 -1.29 18.95
CA THR A 139 3.03 -1.42 18.24
C THR A 139 3.17 -1.37 16.72
N PHE A 140 4.11 -0.58 16.21
CA PHE A 140 4.41 -0.52 14.78
C PHE A 140 5.32 -1.69 14.37
N ASN A 141 6.49 -1.82 15.00
CA ASN A 141 7.54 -2.75 14.59
C ASN A 141 7.10 -4.22 14.65
N SER A 142 6.33 -4.62 15.68
CA SER A 142 5.82 -5.99 15.79
C SER A 142 4.84 -6.40 14.69
N VAL A 143 4.23 -5.43 14.02
CA VAL A 143 3.22 -5.65 12.97
C VAL A 143 3.82 -5.46 11.58
N TRP A 144 4.57 -4.38 11.38
CA TRP A 144 5.04 -3.94 10.07
C TRP A 144 6.53 -4.21 9.82
N GLY A 145 7.33 -4.36 10.88
CA GLY A 145 8.78 -4.49 10.76
C GLY A 145 9.44 -3.23 10.22
N GLU A 146 10.41 -3.42 9.34
CA GLU A 146 11.23 -2.34 8.77
C GLU A 146 10.64 -1.78 7.47
N LEU A 147 11.15 -0.62 7.04
CA LEU A 147 10.87 -0.07 5.72
C LEU A 147 11.34 -1.02 4.62
N GLN A 148 10.53 -1.17 3.56
CA GLN A 148 10.74 -2.11 2.46
C GLN A 148 10.83 -1.41 1.08
N GLY A 149 11.00 -0.11 1.07
CA GLY A 149 11.07 0.68 -0.15
C GLY A 149 12.42 0.54 -0.87
N GLU A 150 12.44 0.92 -2.15
CA GLU A 150 13.70 1.09 -2.88
C GLU A 150 14.58 2.16 -2.24
N ALA A 151 15.87 1.88 -2.20
CA ALA A 151 16.88 2.82 -1.72
C ALA A 151 18.01 2.98 -2.74
N VAL A 152 18.64 4.15 -2.76
CA VAL A 152 19.90 4.37 -3.52
C VAL A 152 21.07 3.72 -2.80
N LYS A 153 22.04 3.22 -3.57
CA LYS A 153 23.25 2.56 -3.02
C LYS A 153 24.20 3.55 -2.36
N THR A 154 24.25 4.78 -2.85
CA THR A 154 25.14 5.85 -2.36
C THR A 154 24.34 6.91 -1.63
N ALA A 155 25.02 7.85 -0.97
CA ALA A 155 24.35 9.02 -0.39
C ALA A 155 23.61 9.81 -1.47
N PRO A 156 22.36 10.26 -1.22
CA PRO A 156 21.65 11.14 -2.13
C PRO A 156 22.40 12.46 -2.31
N LYS A 157 22.18 13.14 -3.44
CA LYS A 157 22.82 14.44 -3.70
C LYS A 157 22.49 15.44 -2.59
N GLY A 158 23.51 16.06 -2.04
CA GLY A 158 23.40 17.06 -0.98
C GLY A 158 23.61 16.53 0.45
N TYR A 159 23.76 15.22 0.62
CA TYR A 159 23.96 14.59 1.93
C TYR A 159 25.32 13.89 2.03
N ALA A 160 25.97 13.98 3.19
CA ALA A 160 27.25 13.32 3.47
C ALA A 160 27.05 11.79 3.58
N LYS A 161 28.10 11.02 3.24
CA LYS A 161 28.06 9.55 3.32
C LYS A 161 27.99 9.01 4.75
N ASP A 162 28.52 9.78 5.69
CA ASP A 162 28.61 9.53 7.12
C ASP A 162 27.47 10.22 7.91
N HIS A 163 26.44 10.73 7.23
CA HIS A 163 25.31 11.37 7.88
C HIS A 163 24.63 10.39 8.86
N PRO A 164 24.28 10.80 10.11
CA PRO A 164 23.69 9.91 11.12
C PRO A 164 22.43 9.16 10.67
N ALA A 165 21.60 9.81 9.83
CA ALA A 165 20.38 9.23 9.28
C ALA A 165 20.53 8.77 7.80
N ILE A 166 21.76 8.46 7.34
CA ILE A 166 22.01 8.11 5.93
C ILE A 166 21.24 6.89 5.45
N ASP A 167 20.99 5.93 6.30
CA ASP A 167 20.18 4.75 6.03
C ASP A 167 18.74 5.13 5.65
N LEU A 168 18.12 6.09 6.35
CA LEU A 168 16.78 6.61 6.05
C LEU A 168 16.78 7.52 4.81
N LEU A 169 17.78 8.39 4.67
CA LEU A 169 17.92 9.31 3.54
C LEU A 169 18.07 8.60 2.19
N ARG A 170 18.60 7.38 2.19
CA ARG A 170 18.74 6.56 0.96
C ARG A 170 17.43 6.09 0.38
N PHE A 171 16.38 5.99 1.18
CA PHE A 171 15.08 5.54 0.65
C PHE A 171 14.53 6.50 -0.40
N LYS A 172 14.01 5.91 -1.50
CA LYS A 172 13.20 6.59 -2.53
C LYS A 172 11.72 6.36 -2.30
N GLN A 173 11.40 5.27 -1.63
CA GLN A 173 10.06 4.85 -1.28
C GLN A 173 10.00 4.61 0.22
N HIS A 174 8.98 5.12 0.86
CA HIS A 174 8.77 4.95 2.30
C HIS A 174 7.52 4.09 2.50
N ILE A 175 7.70 2.77 2.36
CA ILE A 175 6.62 1.77 2.43
C ILE A 175 6.92 0.69 3.45
N VAL A 176 5.85 0.12 3.98
CA VAL A 176 5.86 -1.08 4.82
C VAL A 176 4.86 -2.09 4.28
N MET A 177 5.09 -3.39 4.54
CA MET A 177 4.30 -4.45 3.95
C MET A 177 4.19 -5.65 4.88
N ILE A 178 2.98 -6.20 4.98
CA ILE A 178 2.69 -7.45 5.67
C ILE A 178 2.22 -8.47 4.65
N ARG A 179 2.76 -9.69 4.70
CA ARG A 179 2.34 -10.78 3.82
C ARG A 179 1.33 -11.69 4.52
N TYR A 180 0.41 -12.22 3.73
CA TYR A 180 -0.62 -13.16 4.17
C TYR A 180 -0.64 -14.39 3.27
N THR A 181 -0.94 -15.53 3.83
CA THR A 181 -1.30 -16.74 3.08
C THR A 181 -2.72 -16.60 2.49
N ALA A 182 -3.05 -17.43 1.51
CA ALA A 182 -4.42 -17.47 0.98
C ALA A 182 -5.43 -17.94 2.05
N ALA A 183 -5.01 -18.81 2.98
CA ALA A 183 -5.83 -19.27 4.10
C ALA A 183 -6.17 -18.10 5.03
N GLU A 184 -5.17 -17.31 5.40
CA GLU A 184 -5.38 -16.10 6.22
C GLU A 184 -6.27 -15.07 5.53
N ALA A 185 -6.06 -14.82 4.24
CA ALA A 185 -6.91 -13.89 3.47
C ALA A 185 -8.37 -14.34 3.37
N CYS A 186 -8.64 -15.64 3.51
CA CYS A 186 -9.99 -16.22 3.55
C CYS A 186 -10.48 -16.50 4.98
N ALA A 187 -9.78 -16.09 6.02
CA ALA A 187 -10.23 -16.31 7.41
C ALA A 187 -11.37 -15.32 7.76
N PRO A 188 -12.32 -15.70 8.62
CA PRO A 188 -13.43 -14.83 9.01
C PRO A 188 -12.99 -13.53 9.67
N ASP A 189 -11.85 -13.53 10.37
CA ASP A 189 -11.27 -12.41 11.09
C ASP A 189 -10.33 -11.53 10.24
N PHE A 190 -10.15 -11.86 8.95
CA PHE A 190 -9.17 -11.17 8.10
C PHE A 190 -9.38 -9.65 8.05
N MET A 191 -10.63 -9.19 7.96
CA MET A 191 -10.95 -7.75 7.97
C MET A 191 -10.49 -7.08 9.28
N ASN A 192 -10.73 -7.72 10.42
CA ASN A 192 -10.31 -7.18 11.72
C ASN A 192 -8.78 -7.16 11.85
N ARG A 193 -8.10 -8.17 11.30
CA ARG A 193 -6.63 -8.19 11.24
C ARG A 193 -6.06 -7.07 10.38
N LEU A 194 -6.69 -6.77 9.22
CA LEU A 194 -6.32 -5.63 8.38
C LEU A 194 -6.53 -4.31 9.13
N ASP A 195 -7.68 -4.11 9.76
CA ASP A 195 -7.99 -2.92 10.52
C ASP A 195 -7.00 -2.69 11.67
N ALA A 196 -6.69 -3.74 12.44
CA ALA A 196 -5.71 -3.66 13.52
C ALA A 196 -4.31 -3.29 13.01
N ALA A 197 -3.89 -3.86 11.88
CA ALA A 197 -2.62 -3.51 11.25
C ALA A 197 -2.63 -2.04 10.77
N LEU A 198 -3.73 -1.59 10.18
CA LEU A 198 -3.87 -0.21 9.70
C LEU A 198 -3.95 0.82 10.85
N LYS A 199 -4.47 0.44 12.02
CA LYS A 199 -4.33 1.24 13.24
C LYS A 199 -2.88 1.35 13.70
N ALA A 200 -2.13 0.25 13.65
CA ALA A 200 -0.73 0.23 14.09
C ALA A 200 0.19 1.11 13.20
N VAL A 201 -0.14 1.30 11.92
CA VAL A 201 0.66 2.13 10.98
C VAL A 201 0.33 3.63 11.07
N ARG A 202 -0.75 4.02 11.76
CA ARG A 202 -1.22 5.41 11.81
C ARG A 202 -0.14 6.43 12.20
N PRO A 203 0.69 6.21 13.26
CA PRO A 203 1.74 7.17 13.60
C PRO A 203 2.69 7.46 12.45
N PHE A 204 3.01 6.46 11.62
CA PHE A 204 3.88 6.61 10.46
C PHE A 204 3.23 7.46 9.35
N VAL A 205 1.99 7.15 8.95
CA VAL A 205 1.33 7.90 7.87
C VAL A 205 0.88 9.29 8.32
N ASP A 206 0.63 9.50 9.62
CA ASP A 206 0.30 10.81 10.17
C ASP A 206 1.54 11.70 10.23
N TYR A 207 2.68 11.18 10.69
CA TYR A 207 3.97 11.87 10.60
C TYR A 207 4.30 12.29 9.17
N MET A 208 4.23 11.35 8.23
CA MET A 208 4.48 11.65 6.81
C MET A 208 3.47 12.65 6.22
N SER A 209 2.23 12.64 6.70
CA SER A 209 1.24 13.66 6.31
C SER A 209 1.65 15.04 6.82
N ALA A 210 2.04 15.16 8.08
CA ALA A 210 2.54 16.41 8.65
C ALA A 210 3.74 16.94 7.86
N VAL A 211 4.75 16.10 7.64
CA VAL A 211 5.94 16.45 6.83
C VAL A 211 5.57 16.98 5.43
N LEU A 212 4.59 16.38 4.76
CA LEU A 212 4.21 16.72 3.39
C LEU A 212 3.13 17.82 3.27
N THR A 213 2.63 18.32 4.39
CA THR A 213 1.61 19.38 4.43
C THR A 213 2.05 20.61 5.21
N THR A 214 3.30 20.62 5.73
CA THR A 214 3.93 21.75 6.38
C THR A 214 5.27 22.11 5.74
N ASN A 215 5.72 23.37 5.90
CA ASN A 215 7.08 23.78 5.59
C ASN A 215 8.06 23.39 6.74
N ALA A 216 9.34 23.78 6.62
CA ALA A 216 10.34 23.48 7.63
C ALA A 216 10.12 24.21 8.98
N ASP A 217 9.33 25.26 8.98
CA ASP A 217 8.96 26.04 10.18
C ASP A 217 7.67 25.51 10.83
N GLY A 218 7.09 24.44 10.30
CA GLY A 218 5.84 23.83 10.80
C GLY A 218 4.55 24.53 10.36
N GLU A 219 4.66 25.53 9.46
CA GLU A 219 3.48 26.24 8.95
C GLU A 219 2.76 25.38 7.88
N SER A 220 1.42 25.39 7.94
CA SER A 220 0.58 24.65 6.98
C SER A 220 0.77 25.14 5.56
N LEU A 221 0.90 24.20 4.60
CA LEU A 221 0.93 24.42 3.16
C LEU A 221 -0.42 24.12 2.47
N VAL A 222 -1.45 23.73 3.25
CA VAL A 222 -2.76 23.28 2.76
C VAL A 222 -3.90 23.85 3.59
#